data_07bf34ceecdaaf5baee50ec13e186e38
#
_entry.id   07bf34ceecdaaf5baee50ec13e186e38
#
_cell.length_a   1.000
_cell.length_b   1.000
_cell.length_c   1.000
_cell.angle_alpha   90.00
_cell.angle_beta   90.00
_cell.angle_gamma   90.00
#
_symmetry.space_group_name_H-M   'P 1'
#
loop_
_entity.id
_entity.type
_entity.pdbx_description
1 polymer ?
#
loop_
_entity_poly.entity_id
_entity_poly.type
_entity_poly.pdbx_seq_one_letter_code
_entity_poly.pdbx_strand_id
1 'polypeptide(L)'
;TEGYPTKNGYPVKTLYRQLGLPRAEDTPDYEIILIEDPEPQGPFGAKGISEVATVPVTPAILNAVSRAIGVRINKVPASPEVVREAIRTGKCEVPTMEQQLQALEKDCECHRPSDGVQ
;
A
#
# COMPACT_ATOMS: atom_id res chain seq x y z
N THR A 1 0.44 -1.70 -9.32
CA THR A 1 0.14 -0.28 -9.09
C THR A 1 0.51 0.22 -7.69
N GLU A 2 0.87 -0.66 -6.79
CA GLU A 2 1.19 -0.33 -5.39
C GLU A 2 2.60 0.25 -5.19
N GLY A 3 3.45 0.20 -6.19
CA GLY A 3 4.79 0.74 -6.15
C GLY A 3 5.04 1.73 -7.29
N TYR A 4 5.64 2.86 -6.97
CA TYR A 4 6.10 3.82 -7.94
C TYR A 4 7.61 3.61 -8.18
N PRO A 5 8.03 3.05 -9.32
CA PRO A 5 9.43 2.75 -9.54
C PRO A 5 10.25 4.05 -9.66
N THR A 6 11.28 4.15 -8.83
CA THR A 6 12.24 5.26 -8.83
C THR A 6 13.64 4.76 -9.11
N LYS A 7 14.48 5.60 -9.71
CA LYS A 7 15.91 5.39 -9.88
C LYS A 7 16.63 6.67 -9.47
N ASN A 8 17.54 6.57 -8.52
CA ASN A 8 18.27 7.73 -7.96
C ASN A 8 17.34 8.84 -7.45
N GLY A 9 16.19 8.47 -6.84
CA GLY A 9 15.20 9.42 -6.36
C GLY A 9 14.29 10.02 -7.45
N TYR A 10 14.50 9.69 -8.72
CA TYR A 10 13.69 10.17 -9.83
C TYR A 10 12.70 9.11 -10.32
N PRO A 11 11.47 9.52 -10.71
CA PRO A 11 10.50 8.60 -11.28
C PRO A 11 11.01 7.97 -12.58
N VAL A 12 10.93 6.65 -12.68
CA VAL A 12 11.27 5.92 -13.92
C VAL A 12 10.16 6.01 -14.94
N LYS A 13 8.92 6.09 -14.46
CA LYS A 13 7.73 6.21 -15.30
C LYS A 13 7.11 7.59 -15.11
N THR A 14 7.06 8.38 -16.16
CA THR A 14 6.59 9.78 -16.10
C THR A 14 5.23 10.01 -16.77
N LEU A 15 4.74 9.02 -17.52
CA LEU A 15 3.44 9.11 -18.20
C LEU A 15 2.38 8.32 -17.45
N TYR A 16 1.17 8.86 -17.29
CA TYR A 16 0.05 8.20 -16.62
C TYR A 16 -0.23 6.79 -17.16
N ARG A 17 -0.17 6.57 -18.47
CA ARG A 17 -0.36 5.26 -19.11
C ARG A 17 0.64 4.21 -18.66
N GLN A 18 1.80 4.61 -18.11
CA GLN A 18 2.85 3.72 -17.65
C GLN A 18 2.71 3.36 -16.16
N LEU A 19 1.88 4.10 -15.41
CA LEU A 19 1.72 3.94 -13.98
C LEU A 19 0.81 2.76 -13.60
N GLY A 20 0.12 2.16 -14.57
CA GLY A 20 -0.82 1.08 -14.30
C GLY A 20 -2.02 1.54 -13.47
N LEU A 21 -2.51 2.75 -13.73
CA LEU A 21 -3.71 3.25 -13.08
C LEU A 21 -4.91 2.38 -13.44
N PRO A 22 -5.80 2.08 -12.48
CA PRO A 22 -7.04 1.37 -12.76
C PRO A 22 -7.88 2.08 -13.82
N ARG A 23 -8.46 1.32 -14.74
CA ARG A 23 -9.40 1.83 -15.75
C ARG A 23 -10.83 1.58 -15.29
N ALA A 24 -11.79 2.18 -15.99
CA ALA A 24 -13.20 1.92 -15.72
C ALA A 24 -13.56 0.43 -15.84
N GLU A 25 -12.91 -0.30 -16.76
CA GLU A 25 -13.07 -1.74 -16.95
C GLU A 25 -12.54 -2.59 -15.78
N ASP A 26 -11.60 -2.05 -14.99
CA ASP A 26 -11.02 -2.70 -13.82
C ASP A 26 -11.85 -2.44 -12.55
N THR A 27 -12.89 -1.61 -12.66
CA THR A 27 -13.73 -1.22 -11.52
C THR A 27 -14.77 -2.31 -11.26
N PRO A 28 -14.79 -2.90 -10.06
CA PRO A 28 -15.79 -3.90 -9.72
C PRO A 28 -17.17 -3.26 -9.55
N ASP A 29 -18.22 -4.09 -9.60
CA ASP A 29 -19.56 -3.67 -9.21
C ASP A 29 -19.58 -3.37 -7.70
N TYR A 30 -20.20 -2.25 -7.34
CA TYR A 30 -20.32 -1.81 -5.94
C TYR A 30 -21.76 -1.97 -5.47
N GLU A 31 -21.92 -2.60 -4.32
CA GLU A 31 -23.13 -2.48 -3.52
C GLU A 31 -22.91 -1.40 -2.46
N ILE A 32 -23.68 -0.32 -2.53
CA ILE A 32 -23.53 0.83 -1.63
C ILE A 32 -24.65 0.80 -0.61
N ILE A 33 -24.29 0.59 0.66
CA ILE A 33 -25.22 0.58 1.79
C ILE A 33 -24.93 1.84 2.62
N LEU A 34 -25.91 2.74 2.69
CA LEU A 34 -25.83 3.95 3.51
C LEU A 34 -26.41 3.67 4.88
N ILE A 35 -25.59 3.84 5.92
CA ILE A 35 -26.02 3.76 7.32
C ILE A 35 -26.11 5.17 7.87
N GLU A 36 -27.34 5.60 8.19
CA GLU A 36 -27.59 6.91 8.77
C GLU A 36 -27.40 6.85 10.30
N ASP A 37 -26.49 7.67 10.79
CA ASP A 37 -26.22 7.88 12.22
C ASP A 37 -26.03 9.37 12.48
N PRO A 38 -27.14 10.12 12.70
CA PRO A 38 -27.11 11.57 12.82
C PRO A 38 -26.28 12.05 14.03
N GLU A 39 -25.50 13.12 13.85
CA GLU A 39 -24.76 13.78 14.95
C GLU A 39 -25.72 14.72 15.71
N PRO A 40 -26.03 14.41 16.99
CA PRO A 40 -27.01 15.21 17.74
C PRO A 40 -26.60 16.66 17.99
N GLN A 41 -25.29 16.93 18.02
CA GLN A 41 -24.72 18.25 18.28
C GLN A 41 -24.28 18.99 17.03
N GLY A 42 -24.34 18.32 15.86
CA GLY A 42 -23.98 18.90 14.58
C GLY A 42 -25.13 19.58 13.86
N PRO A 43 -24.84 20.49 12.92
CA PRO A 43 -25.88 21.14 12.13
C PRO A 43 -26.59 20.10 11.23
N PHE A 44 -27.89 20.00 11.37
CA PHE A 44 -28.73 19.05 10.64
C PHE A 44 -28.35 17.56 10.81
N GLY A 45 -27.58 17.22 11.83
CA GLY A 45 -27.07 15.86 12.00
C GLY A 45 -25.98 15.44 11.02
N ALA A 46 -25.41 16.36 10.26
CA ALA A 46 -24.45 16.07 9.20
C ALA A 46 -23.10 15.61 9.75
N LYS A 47 -22.50 14.63 9.07
CA LYS A 47 -21.14 14.11 9.32
C LYS A 47 -20.32 14.14 8.03
N GLY A 48 -18.99 14.25 8.16
CA GLY A 48 -18.07 14.06 7.05
C GLY A 48 -17.99 12.57 6.67
N ILE A 49 -17.89 12.27 5.37
CA ILE A 49 -17.87 10.88 4.88
C ILE A 49 -16.64 10.56 4.00
N SER A 50 -15.93 11.54 3.46
CA SER A 50 -14.89 11.30 2.46
C SER A 50 -13.74 10.43 2.97
N GLU A 51 -13.01 10.88 3.98
CA GLU A 51 -11.80 10.19 4.47
C GLU A 51 -12.14 8.90 5.22
N VAL A 52 -13.21 8.89 5.98
CA VAL A 52 -13.63 7.70 6.73
C VAL A 52 -13.94 6.51 5.83
N ALA A 53 -14.34 6.75 4.59
CA ALA A 53 -14.61 5.70 3.63
C ALA A 53 -13.32 5.08 3.04
N THR A 54 -12.21 5.81 3.01
CA THR A 54 -10.95 5.32 2.44
C THR A 54 -10.08 4.56 3.44
N VAL A 55 -10.14 4.91 4.72
CA VAL A 55 -9.32 4.30 5.78
C VAL A 55 -9.47 2.77 5.86
N PRO A 56 -10.68 2.18 5.84
CA PRO A 56 -10.84 0.74 6.01
C PRO A 56 -10.57 -0.08 4.75
N VAL A 57 -10.37 0.52 3.58
CA VAL A 57 -10.24 -0.21 2.30
C VAL A 57 -9.04 -1.15 2.30
N THR A 58 -7.85 -0.63 2.59
CA THR A 58 -6.63 -1.44 2.63
C THR A 58 -6.71 -2.57 3.65
N PRO A 59 -7.07 -2.33 4.92
CA PRO A 59 -7.18 -3.41 5.89
C PRO A 59 -8.30 -4.40 5.56
N ALA A 60 -9.40 -3.98 4.95
CA ALA A 60 -10.45 -4.90 4.52
C ALA A 60 -9.95 -5.88 3.46
N ILE A 61 -9.22 -5.39 2.45
CA ILE A 61 -8.61 -6.22 1.42
C ILE A 61 -7.58 -7.18 2.03
N LEU A 62 -6.69 -6.67 2.89
CA LEU A 62 -5.67 -7.51 3.55
C LEU A 62 -6.29 -8.60 4.42
N ASN A 63 -7.37 -8.30 5.13
CA ASN A 63 -8.09 -9.28 5.93
C ASN A 63 -8.75 -10.34 5.05
N ALA A 64 -9.33 -9.95 3.91
CA ALA A 64 -9.91 -10.87 2.96
C ALA A 64 -8.85 -11.83 2.37
N VAL A 65 -7.71 -11.29 1.94
CA VAL A 65 -6.57 -12.08 1.44
C VAL A 65 -6.05 -13.01 2.53
N SER A 66 -5.82 -12.49 3.74
CA SER A 66 -5.34 -13.28 4.89
C SER A 66 -6.28 -14.44 5.22
N ARG A 67 -7.59 -14.20 5.16
CA ARG A 67 -8.59 -15.24 5.38
C ARG A 67 -8.57 -16.30 4.28
N ALA A 68 -8.39 -15.89 3.04
CA ALA A 68 -8.35 -16.79 1.89
C ALA A 68 -7.15 -17.74 1.91
N ILE A 69 -5.98 -17.24 2.34
CA ILE A 69 -4.73 -18.01 2.36
C ILE A 69 -4.43 -18.67 3.72
N GLY A 70 -5.21 -18.36 4.76
CA GLY A 70 -4.99 -18.87 6.11
C GLY A 70 -3.77 -18.28 6.85
N VAL A 71 -3.14 -17.24 6.28
CA VAL A 71 -1.96 -16.57 6.85
C VAL A 71 -2.22 -15.08 6.96
N ARG A 72 -1.94 -14.49 8.12
CA ARG A 72 -2.11 -13.05 8.32
C ARG A 72 -1.10 -12.26 7.52
N ILE A 73 -1.58 -11.38 6.65
CA ILE A 73 -0.77 -10.39 5.92
C ILE A 73 -0.82 -9.08 6.72
N ASN A 74 0.34 -8.61 7.15
CA ASN A 74 0.51 -7.35 7.91
C ASN A 74 1.52 -6.42 7.26
N LYS A 75 1.89 -6.69 6.00
CA LYS A 75 2.79 -5.87 5.20
C LYS A 75 2.06 -5.22 4.05
N VAL A 76 2.29 -3.92 3.86
CA VAL A 76 1.77 -3.11 2.75
C VAL A 76 2.97 -2.53 1.97
N PRO A 77 2.96 -2.58 0.65
CA PRO A 77 1.97 -3.19 -0.22
C PRO A 77 1.98 -4.72 -0.17
N ALA A 78 0.80 -5.34 -0.26
CA ALA A 78 0.66 -6.79 -0.37
C ALA A 78 0.89 -7.26 -1.81
N SER A 79 2.12 -7.12 -2.29
CA SER A 79 2.47 -7.55 -3.63
C SER A 79 2.29 -9.06 -3.81
N PRO A 80 2.17 -9.55 -5.07
CA PRO A 80 2.08 -10.98 -5.34
C PRO A 80 3.23 -11.80 -4.72
N GLU A 81 4.43 -11.21 -4.63
CA GLU A 81 5.60 -11.82 -4.01
C GLU A 81 5.41 -11.98 -2.49
N VAL A 82 4.89 -10.94 -1.81
CA VAL A 82 4.59 -10.98 -0.37
C VAL A 82 3.56 -12.06 -0.07
N VAL A 83 2.50 -12.14 -0.86
CA VAL A 83 1.44 -13.13 -0.69
C VAL A 83 1.98 -14.55 -0.95
N ARG A 84 2.75 -14.74 -2.01
CA ARG A 84 3.36 -16.04 -2.35
C ARG A 84 4.31 -16.50 -1.25
N GLU A 85 5.14 -15.60 -0.73
CA GLU A 85 6.07 -15.91 0.35
C GLU A 85 5.33 -16.25 1.65
N ALA A 86 4.26 -15.52 1.98
CA ALA A 86 3.42 -15.83 3.13
C ALA A 86 2.79 -17.22 3.04
N ILE A 87 2.31 -17.61 1.87
CA ILE A 87 1.77 -18.96 1.62
C ILE A 87 2.86 -20.01 1.80
N ARG A 88 4.06 -19.78 1.27
CA ARG A 88 5.18 -20.73 1.32
C ARG A 88 5.72 -20.93 2.73
N THR A 89 5.82 -19.86 3.52
CA THR A 89 6.43 -19.89 4.85
C THR A 89 5.44 -20.05 6.00
N GLY A 90 4.15 -19.85 5.73
CA GLY A 90 3.11 -19.79 6.77
C GLY A 90 3.19 -18.51 7.63
N LYS A 91 4.01 -17.52 7.23
CA LYS A 91 4.23 -16.26 7.96
C LYS A 91 4.37 -15.10 6.99
N CYS A 92 3.96 -13.93 7.42
CA CYS A 92 4.30 -12.67 6.77
C CYS A 92 5.21 -11.88 7.71
N GLU A 93 6.50 -11.90 7.43
CA GLU A 93 7.48 -11.19 8.23
C GLU A 93 7.53 -9.73 7.82
N VAL A 94 7.38 -8.83 8.78
CA VAL A 94 7.60 -7.40 8.61
C VAL A 94 9.03 -7.14 9.07
N PRO A 95 9.88 -6.56 8.22
CA PRO A 95 11.23 -6.19 8.64
C PRO A 95 11.17 -5.28 9.87
N THR A 96 12.04 -5.54 10.84
CA THR A 96 12.17 -4.67 12.00
C THR A 96 12.71 -3.30 11.57
N MET A 97 12.53 -2.29 12.44
CA MET A 97 13.06 -0.95 12.20
C MET A 97 14.56 -0.98 11.90
N GLU A 98 15.33 -1.79 12.63
CA GLU A 98 16.77 -1.96 12.43
C GLU A 98 17.09 -2.57 11.06
N GLN A 99 16.35 -3.57 10.64
CA GLN A 99 16.51 -4.18 9.30
C GLN A 99 16.19 -3.20 8.18
N GLN A 100 15.18 -2.33 8.39
CA GLN A 100 14.82 -1.29 7.42
C GLN A 100 15.91 -0.23 7.34
N LEU A 101 16.48 0.20 8.47
CA LEU A 101 17.59 1.16 8.51
C LEU A 101 18.84 0.61 7.84
N GLN A 102 19.21 -0.64 8.12
CA GLN A 102 20.35 -1.31 7.46
C GLN A 102 20.17 -1.45 5.94
N ALA A 103 18.94 -1.69 5.48
CA ALA A 103 18.65 -1.71 4.06
C ALA A 103 18.83 -0.34 3.40
N LEU A 104 18.39 0.73 4.08
CA LEU A 104 18.55 2.12 3.61
C LEU A 104 20.03 2.55 3.59
N GLU A 105 20.82 2.17 4.61
CA GLU A 105 22.25 2.45 4.67
C GLU A 105 23.00 1.77 3.52
N LYS A 106 22.64 0.53 3.21
CA LYS A 106 23.23 -0.24 2.09
C LYS A 106 22.92 0.40 0.73
N ASP A 107 21.72 0.92 0.55
CA ASP A 107 21.36 1.65 -0.67
C ASP A 107 22.10 3.00 -0.77
N CYS A 108 22.37 3.67 0.36
CA CYS A 108 23.17 4.89 0.40
C CYS A 108 24.65 4.66 0.07
N GLU A 109 25.23 3.54 0.50
CA GLU A 109 26.65 3.22 0.19
C GLU A 109 26.89 2.95 -1.28
N CYS A 110 25.92 2.40 -2.01
CA CYS A 110 26.01 2.18 -3.45
C CYS A 110 26.02 3.49 -4.28
N HIS A 111 25.75 4.62 -3.66
CA HIS A 111 25.58 5.91 -4.34
C HIS A 111 26.60 6.97 -3.92
N ARG A 112 27.64 6.61 -3.16
CA ARG A 112 28.78 7.54 -2.99
C ARG A 112 29.47 7.71 -4.34
N PRO A 113 29.54 8.94 -4.89
CA PRO A 113 30.41 9.18 -6.02
C PRO A 113 31.82 8.82 -5.56
N SER A 114 32.50 7.97 -6.31
CA SER A 114 33.92 7.73 -6.11
C SER A 114 34.61 9.07 -6.20
N ASP A 115 35.16 9.53 -5.08
CA ASP A 115 35.99 10.75 -5.01
C ASP A 115 37.14 10.61 -5.99
N GLY A 116 36.99 11.18 -7.16
CA GLY A 116 37.93 11.17 -8.27
C GLY A 116 37.76 12.38 -9.15
N VAL A 117 37.75 13.57 -8.55
CA VAL A 117 38.03 14.80 -9.29
C VAL A 117 39.32 15.41 -8.69
N GLN A 118 40.42 15.12 -9.37
CA GLN A 118 41.59 15.98 -9.33
C GLN A 118 41.44 17.09 -10.34
#